data_76e0869b7a96cd3257500aa9d10fe7d3
#
_entry.id   76e0869b7a96cd3257500aa9d10fe7d3
#
_cell.length_a   1.000
_cell.length_b   1.000
_cell.length_c   1.000
_cell.angle_alpha   90.00
_cell.angle_beta   90.00
_cell.angle_gamma   90.00
#
_symmetry.space_group_name_H-M   'P 1'
#
loop_
_entity.id
_entity.type
_entity.pdbx_description
1 polymer ?
#
loop_
_entity_poly.entity_id
_entity_poly.type
_entity_poly.pdbx_seq_one_letter_code
_entity_poly.pdbx_strand_id
1 'polypeptide(L)'
;MKKIVCGALLLCAVCTLSFAKEGSDYRSMSGIGIDYALVGRQNNFGLSAALTSPWLFDNSLAFRANTDYFFPSADHRSGFFVLDCSVMGGHIMQTANIRLYGGGGAVALFPMKPGEPTVRLSGHGFFGFEFFMTEKPVGFSFFTEMGGGGFGFHAKSGLRYTIPIR
;
A
#
# COMPACT_ATOMS: atom_id res chain seq x y z
N MET A 1 16.68 -18.38 -6.01
CA MET A 1 15.56 -17.55 -5.57
C MET A 1 15.97 -16.45 -4.57
N LYS A 2 16.79 -16.68 -3.54
CA LYS A 2 17.22 -15.63 -2.57
C LYS A 2 17.96 -14.44 -3.20
N LYS A 3 18.72 -14.62 -4.28
CA LYS A 3 19.46 -13.54 -4.96
C LYS A 3 18.59 -12.58 -5.78
N ILE A 4 17.43 -13.06 -6.28
CA ILE A 4 16.50 -12.26 -7.08
C ILE A 4 15.68 -11.31 -6.18
N VAL A 5 15.33 -11.77 -4.98
CA VAL A 5 14.58 -10.96 -4.00
C VAL A 5 15.44 -9.80 -3.48
N CYS A 6 16.74 -10.05 -3.23
CA CYS A 6 17.68 -9.02 -2.82
C CYS A 6 17.89 -7.96 -3.91
N GLY A 7 17.95 -8.36 -5.18
CA GLY A 7 18.09 -7.46 -6.32
C GLY A 7 16.87 -6.55 -6.52
N ALA A 8 15.66 -7.09 -6.36
CA ALA A 8 14.43 -6.31 -6.49
C ALA A 8 14.27 -5.30 -5.34
N LEU A 9 14.62 -5.66 -4.10
CA LEU A 9 14.64 -4.75 -2.95
C LEU A 9 15.67 -3.62 -3.12
N LEU A 10 16.85 -3.93 -3.65
CA LEU A 10 17.89 -2.94 -3.91
C LEU A 10 17.49 -1.98 -5.05
N LEU A 11 16.85 -2.49 -6.09
CA LEU A 11 16.36 -1.67 -7.21
C LEU A 11 15.24 -0.71 -6.75
N CYS A 12 14.30 -1.15 -5.93
CA CYS A 12 13.28 -0.29 -5.32
C CYS A 12 13.92 0.80 -4.44
N ALA A 13 14.91 0.46 -3.62
CA ALA A 13 15.62 1.42 -2.77
C ALA A 13 16.41 2.47 -3.58
N VAL A 14 17.04 2.07 -4.68
CA VAL A 14 17.81 2.99 -5.55
C VAL A 14 16.87 3.90 -6.33
N CYS A 15 15.73 3.41 -6.82
CA CYS A 15 14.74 4.26 -7.51
C CYS A 15 14.13 5.32 -6.59
N THR A 16 13.94 5.03 -5.29
CA THR A 16 13.38 6.01 -4.34
C THR A 16 14.37 7.12 -3.98
N LEU A 17 15.68 6.86 -4.02
CA LEU A 17 16.72 7.86 -3.70
C LEU A 17 16.98 8.87 -4.83
N SER A 18 16.61 8.55 -6.06
CA SER A 18 16.92 9.40 -7.24
C SER A 18 15.92 10.53 -7.47
N PHE A 19 14.77 10.55 -6.78
CA PHE A 19 13.70 11.52 -7.00
C PHE A 19 13.57 12.62 -5.95
N ALA A 20 14.51 12.72 -5.01
CA ALA A 20 14.41 13.58 -3.82
C ALA A 20 14.85 15.04 -4.06
N LYS A 21 14.58 15.67 -5.22
CA LYS A 21 14.98 17.07 -5.38
C LYS A 21 14.02 17.83 -6.29
N GLU A 22 13.01 18.49 -5.66
CA GLU A 22 12.46 19.81 -6.04
C GLU A 22 11.12 20.09 -5.33
N GLY A 23 10.94 21.35 -4.82
CA GLY A 23 9.66 21.93 -4.43
C GLY A 23 9.44 22.15 -2.92
N SER A 24 9.54 23.39 -2.48
CA SER A 24 9.66 23.74 -1.05
C SER A 24 8.35 23.76 -0.23
N ASP A 25 7.19 23.91 -0.83
CA ASP A 25 5.94 24.13 -0.08
C ASP A 25 5.17 22.86 0.32
N TYR A 26 5.31 21.78 -0.43
CA TYR A 26 4.68 20.49 -0.11
C TYR A 26 5.46 19.64 0.91
N ARG A 27 6.71 20.00 1.17
CA ARG A 27 7.65 19.23 2.01
C ARG A 27 7.24 19.17 3.48
N SER A 28 6.53 20.19 3.95
CA SER A 28 6.16 20.31 5.37
C SER A 28 4.79 19.70 5.72
N MET A 29 3.98 19.32 4.72
CA MET A 29 2.63 18.82 4.96
C MET A 29 2.61 17.30 4.88
N SER A 30 2.59 16.67 6.04
CA SER A 30 2.48 15.24 6.21
C SER A 30 1.40 14.93 7.24
N GLY A 31 0.87 13.71 7.22
CA GLY A 31 -0.19 13.33 8.14
C GLY A 31 -0.40 11.83 8.20
N ILE A 32 -1.23 11.40 9.14
CA ILE A 32 -1.66 10.01 9.24
C ILE A 32 -2.76 9.77 8.20
N GLY A 33 -2.53 8.81 7.30
CA GLY A 33 -3.50 8.37 6.33
C GLY A 33 -4.39 7.25 6.88
N ILE A 34 -5.70 7.37 6.64
CA ILE A 34 -6.68 6.31 6.87
C ILE A 34 -7.23 5.92 5.50
N ASP A 35 -7.04 4.67 5.11
CA ASP A 35 -7.39 4.18 3.79
C ASP A 35 -8.58 3.22 3.89
N TYR A 36 -9.54 3.35 2.95
CA TYR A 36 -10.62 2.40 2.70
C TYR A 36 -10.67 2.06 1.22
N ALA A 37 -10.64 0.78 0.88
CA ALA A 37 -10.58 0.36 -0.51
C ALA A 37 -11.38 -0.91 -0.78
N LEU A 38 -11.72 -1.09 -2.04
CA LEU A 38 -12.04 -2.37 -2.62
C LEU A 38 -10.75 -3.07 -3.00
N VAL A 39 -10.67 -4.36 -2.72
CA VAL A 39 -9.50 -5.18 -3.03
C VAL A 39 -9.91 -6.41 -3.82
N GLY A 40 -9.21 -6.65 -4.92
CA GLY A 40 -9.26 -7.89 -5.69
C GLY A 40 -7.97 -8.66 -5.54
N ARG A 41 -8.03 -9.95 -5.31
CA ARG A 41 -6.87 -10.86 -5.26
C ARG A 41 -7.21 -12.15 -5.97
N GLN A 42 -6.59 -12.37 -7.13
CA GLN A 42 -6.96 -13.48 -8.03
C GLN A 42 -8.49 -13.45 -8.31
N ASN A 43 -9.23 -14.48 -7.93
CA ASN A 43 -10.68 -14.58 -8.12
C ASN A 43 -11.48 -14.15 -6.88
N ASN A 44 -10.82 -13.57 -5.86
CA ASN A 44 -11.49 -13.15 -4.63
C ASN A 44 -11.61 -11.63 -4.60
N PHE A 45 -12.73 -11.16 -4.05
CA PHE A 45 -13.05 -9.76 -3.85
C PHE A 45 -13.25 -9.47 -2.37
N GLY A 46 -12.89 -8.28 -1.93
CA GLY A 46 -12.96 -7.92 -0.52
C GLY A 46 -12.90 -6.43 -0.26
N LEU A 47 -12.82 -6.11 1.03
CA LEU A 47 -12.65 -4.78 1.58
C LEU A 47 -11.28 -4.66 2.23
N SER A 48 -10.70 -3.49 2.11
CA SER A 48 -9.39 -3.14 2.67
C SER A 48 -9.52 -1.92 3.56
N ALA A 49 -8.84 -1.95 4.70
CA ALA A 49 -8.62 -0.79 5.55
C ALA A 49 -7.14 -0.71 5.93
N ALA A 50 -6.56 0.50 5.90
CA ALA A 50 -5.17 0.68 6.26
C ALA A 50 -4.92 1.97 7.03
N LEU A 51 -3.83 1.95 7.80
CA LEU A 51 -3.23 3.13 8.42
C LEU A 51 -1.85 3.36 7.81
N THR A 52 -1.65 4.57 7.32
CA THR A 52 -0.37 5.00 6.76
C THR A 52 0.25 6.02 7.70
N SER A 53 1.53 5.84 8.05
CA SER A 53 2.28 6.83 8.84
C SER A 53 2.38 8.16 8.10
N PRO A 54 2.73 9.24 8.78
CA PRO A 54 3.20 10.44 8.10
C PRO A 54 4.32 10.07 7.13
N TRP A 55 4.33 10.74 5.98
CA TRP A 55 5.41 10.63 5.03
C TRP A 55 6.64 11.37 5.56
N LEU A 56 7.74 10.66 5.69
CA LEU A 56 9.04 11.12 6.19
C LEU A 56 9.94 11.54 5.02
N PHE A 57 11.05 12.23 5.35
CA PHE A 57 12.10 12.60 4.39
C PHE A 57 11.53 13.28 3.14
N ASP A 58 10.93 14.46 3.31
CA ASP A 58 10.33 15.24 2.22
C ASP A 58 9.23 14.48 1.44
N ASN A 59 8.38 13.76 2.15
CA ASN A 59 7.31 12.94 1.59
C ASN A 59 7.78 11.74 0.73
N SER A 60 8.99 11.23 0.99
CA SER A 60 9.54 10.13 0.20
C SER A 60 9.33 8.74 0.80
N LEU A 61 9.14 8.62 2.14
CA LEU A 61 9.05 7.35 2.83
C LEU A 61 7.86 7.32 3.78
N ALA A 62 7.11 6.23 3.78
CA ALA A 62 6.05 5.98 4.75
C ALA A 62 5.98 4.50 5.14
N PHE A 63 5.33 4.22 6.28
CA PHE A 63 4.99 2.88 6.73
C PHE A 63 3.49 2.69 6.67
N ARG A 64 3.05 1.49 6.34
CA ARG A 64 1.63 1.16 6.26
C ARG A 64 1.34 -0.15 6.96
N ALA A 65 0.30 -0.16 7.79
CA ALA A 65 -0.34 -1.36 8.30
C ALA A 65 -1.71 -1.49 7.65
N ASN A 66 -2.01 -2.65 7.06
CA ASN A 66 -3.21 -2.87 6.28
C ASN A 66 -3.88 -4.18 6.68
N THR A 67 -5.21 -4.20 6.61
CA THR A 67 -6.02 -5.40 6.75
C THR A 67 -7.00 -5.51 5.58
N ASP A 68 -7.02 -6.68 4.95
CA ASP A 68 -7.96 -7.01 3.89
C ASP A 68 -8.88 -8.13 4.37
N TYR A 69 -10.18 -7.97 4.18
CA TYR A 69 -11.15 -9.04 4.35
C TYR A 69 -11.68 -9.46 2.99
N PHE A 70 -11.53 -10.73 2.64
CA PHE A 70 -12.03 -11.30 1.41
C PHE A 70 -13.32 -12.07 1.67
N PHE A 71 -14.35 -11.79 0.85
CA PHE A 71 -15.63 -12.47 0.94
C PHE A 71 -15.52 -13.93 0.51
N PRO A 72 -16.41 -14.81 1.03
CA PRO A 72 -16.53 -16.17 0.53
C PRO A 72 -16.78 -16.19 -0.97
N SER A 73 -16.09 -17.08 -1.67
CA SER A 73 -16.21 -17.28 -3.12
C SER A 73 -16.43 -18.76 -3.47
N ALA A 74 -16.68 -19.06 -4.75
CA ALA A 74 -16.85 -20.44 -5.19
C ALA A 74 -15.62 -21.30 -4.88
N ASP A 75 -14.42 -20.72 -5.00
CA ASP A 75 -13.14 -21.39 -4.75
C ASP A 75 -12.80 -21.44 -3.25
N HIS A 76 -13.25 -20.42 -2.49
CA HIS A 76 -13.03 -20.30 -1.06
C HIS A 76 -14.38 -20.08 -0.34
N ARG A 77 -15.02 -21.18 0.08
CA ARG A 77 -16.34 -21.17 0.74
C ARG A 77 -16.38 -20.39 2.06
N SER A 78 -15.24 -20.24 2.72
CA SER A 78 -15.06 -19.38 3.88
C SER A 78 -14.19 -18.18 3.50
N GLY A 79 -14.57 -16.99 3.95
CA GLY A 79 -13.73 -15.79 3.80
C GLY A 79 -12.36 -15.96 4.46
N PHE A 80 -11.46 -15.04 4.21
CA PHE A 80 -10.16 -15.00 4.86
C PHE A 80 -9.71 -13.55 5.11
N PHE A 81 -8.85 -13.38 6.11
CA PHE A 81 -8.18 -12.10 6.38
C PHE A 81 -6.75 -12.13 5.90
N VAL A 82 -6.28 -10.97 5.46
CA VAL A 82 -4.87 -10.71 5.16
C VAL A 82 -4.43 -9.51 5.98
N LEU A 83 -3.38 -9.66 6.76
CA LEU A 83 -2.68 -8.56 7.43
C LEU A 83 -1.39 -8.27 6.68
N ASP A 84 -1.06 -7.01 6.55
CA ASP A 84 0.09 -6.53 5.79
C ASP A 84 0.77 -5.39 6.55
N CYS A 85 2.10 -5.49 6.63
CA CYS A 85 2.95 -4.40 7.10
C CYS A 85 3.98 -4.10 6.00
N SER A 86 3.96 -2.88 5.49
CA SER A 86 4.78 -2.49 4.35
C SER A 86 5.49 -1.15 4.54
N VAL A 87 6.59 -1.02 3.83
CA VAL A 87 7.33 0.23 3.65
C VAL A 87 7.05 0.74 2.26
N MET A 88 6.75 2.03 2.14
CA MET A 88 6.43 2.70 0.88
C MET A 88 7.44 3.80 0.60
N GLY A 89 7.90 3.86 -0.64
CA GLY A 89 8.62 5.00 -1.18
C GLY A 89 7.72 5.73 -2.18
N GLY A 90 7.79 7.07 -2.22
CA GLY A 90 6.93 7.82 -3.12
C GLY A 90 7.49 9.18 -3.52
N HIS A 91 6.87 9.76 -4.55
CA HIS A 91 7.19 11.08 -5.05
C HIS A 91 5.92 11.81 -5.46
N ILE A 92 5.81 13.09 -5.10
CA ILE A 92 4.66 13.94 -5.45
C ILE A 92 5.01 14.73 -6.72
N MET A 93 4.19 14.52 -7.75
CA MET A 93 4.18 15.33 -8.96
C MET A 93 3.28 16.55 -8.73
N GLN A 94 3.85 17.67 -8.32
CA GLN A 94 3.11 18.87 -7.93
C GLN A 94 2.20 19.42 -9.02
N THR A 95 2.66 19.39 -10.27
CA THR A 95 1.89 19.89 -11.43
C THR A 95 0.62 19.10 -11.71
N ALA A 96 0.53 17.87 -11.22
CA ALA A 96 -0.57 16.96 -11.49
C ALA A 96 -1.39 16.60 -10.24
N ASN A 97 -0.98 17.06 -9.04
CA ASN A 97 -1.59 16.67 -7.77
C ASN A 97 -1.64 15.15 -7.58
N ILE A 98 -0.58 14.46 -8.01
CA ILE A 98 -0.47 13.01 -7.99
C ILE A 98 0.76 12.60 -7.19
N ARG A 99 0.62 11.62 -6.31
CA ARG A 99 1.74 10.87 -5.76
C ARG A 99 1.89 9.55 -6.49
N LEU A 100 3.09 9.31 -7.02
CA LEU A 100 3.51 7.98 -7.45
C LEU A 100 4.19 7.30 -6.27
N TYR A 101 3.84 6.06 -5.97
CA TYR A 101 4.46 5.34 -4.88
C TYR A 101 4.58 3.86 -5.19
N GLY A 102 5.49 3.22 -4.50
CA GLY A 102 5.67 1.78 -4.54
C GLY A 102 6.27 1.30 -3.25
N GLY A 103 6.19 0.03 -3.01
CA GLY A 103 6.69 -0.52 -1.76
C GLY A 103 6.62 -2.02 -1.70
N GLY A 104 6.85 -2.52 -0.50
CA GLY A 104 6.75 -3.94 -0.23
C GLY A 104 6.82 -4.21 1.26
N GLY A 105 6.49 -5.44 1.62
CA GLY A 105 6.43 -5.82 3.01
C GLY A 105 6.13 -7.28 3.24
N ALA A 106 5.80 -7.57 4.50
CA ALA A 106 5.37 -8.86 4.96
C ALA A 106 3.85 -8.94 5.00
N VAL A 107 3.32 -10.08 4.59
CA VAL A 107 1.89 -10.33 4.55
C VAL A 107 1.58 -11.66 5.21
N ALA A 108 0.56 -11.69 6.06
CA ALA A 108 0.03 -12.86 6.75
C ALA A 108 -1.41 -13.12 6.32
N LEU A 109 -1.70 -14.33 5.88
CA LEU A 109 -3.03 -14.79 5.51
C LEU A 109 -3.61 -15.67 6.61
N PHE A 110 -4.82 -15.36 7.06
CA PHE A 110 -5.58 -16.04 8.09
C PHE A 110 -6.86 -16.66 7.49
N PRO A 111 -6.90 -17.97 7.26
CA PRO A 111 -8.12 -18.63 6.80
C PRO A 111 -9.19 -18.59 7.91
N MET A 112 -10.45 -18.38 7.52
CA MET A 112 -11.57 -18.38 8.46
C MET A 112 -12.25 -19.76 8.61
N LYS A 113 -11.74 -20.79 7.95
CA LYS A 113 -12.31 -22.12 7.99
C LYS A 113 -11.97 -22.81 9.31
N PRO A 114 -12.96 -23.30 10.08
CA PRO A 114 -12.70 -24.10 11.26
C PRO A 114 -11.89 -25.36 10.89
N GLY A 115 -10.77 -25.58 11.58
CA GLY A 115 -9.90 -26.75 11.38
C GLY A 115 -8.75 -26.56 10.40
N GLU A 116 -8.59 -25.40 9.77
CA GLU A 116 -7.37 -25.03 9.04
C GLU A 116 -6.54 -24.02 9.87
N PRO A 117 -5.57 -24.49 10.66
CA PRO A 117 -4.89 -23.62 11.65
C PRO A 117 -3.65 -22.91 11.13
N THR A 118 -3.38 -22.89 9.83
CA THR A 118 -2.07 -22.44 9.37
C THR A 118 -2.14 -21.02 8.84
N VAL A 119 -1.70 -20.08 9.66
CA VAL A 119 -1.31 -18.73 9.18
C VAL A 119 -0.20 -18.90 8.16
N ARG A 120 -0.40 -18.35 6.98
CA ARG A 120 0.57 -18.37 5.90
C ARG A 120 1.25 -17.02 5.81
N LEU A 121 2.58 -17.01 5.85
CA LEU A 121 3.40 -15.81 5.73
C LEU A 121 4.03 -15.73 4.35
N SER A 122 4.10 -14.53 3.80
CA SER A 122 4.77 -14.25 2.53
C SER A 122 5.28 -12.81 2.47
N GLY A 123 6.05 -12.52 1.42
CA GLY A 123 6.38 -11.15 1.02
C GLY A 123 5.54 -10.72 -0.16
N HIS A 124 5.36 -9.41 -0.30
CA HIS A 124 4.73 -8.80 -1.46
C HIS A 124 5.41 -7.48 -1.85
N GLY A 125 5.18 -7.06 -3.09
CA GLY A 125 5.53 -5.75 -3.60
C GLY A 125 4.35 -5.14 -4.33
N PHE A 126 4.29 -3.82 -4.38
CA PHE A 126 3.20 -3.09 -5.03
C PHE A 126 3.71 -1.74 -5.56
N PHE A 127 2.92 -1.15 -6.45
CA PHE A 127 3.03 0.22 -6.90
C PHE A 127 1.64 0.83 -7.05
N GLY A 128 1.55 2.14 -6.96
CA GLY A 128 0.26 2.82 -7.02
C GLY A 128 0.38 4.31 -7.30
N PHE A 129 -0.80 4.90 -7.48
CA PHE A 129 -1.02 6.31 -7.72
C PHE A 129 -2.02 6.83 -6.70
N GLU A 130 -1.74 8.00 -6.13
CA GLU A 130 -2.65 8.72 -5.26
C GLU A 130 -2.94 10.09 -5.87
N PHE A 131 -4.21 10.37 -6.09
CA PHE A 131 -4.72 11.61 -6.68
C PHE A 131 -5.30 12.47 -5.57
N PHE A 132 -4.68 13.62 -5.28
CA PHE A 132 -5.16 14.54 -4.27
C PHE A 132 -6.34 15.34 -4.79
N MET A 133 -7.43 15.41 -4.01
CA MET A 133 -8.60 16.23 -4.33
C MET A 133 -8.35 17.71 -4.07
N THR A 134 -7.25 18.04 -3.41
CA THR A 134 -6.81 19.40 -3.11
C THR A 134 -5.38 19.61 -3.61
N GLU A 135 -4.94 20.86 -3.67
CA GLU A 135 -3.55 21.19 -4.00
C GLU A 135 -2.53 20.70 -2.96
N LYS A 136 -3.00 20.27 -1.79
CA LYS A 136 -2.16 19.82 -0.67
C LYS A 136 -2.29 18.32 -0.48
N PRO A 137 -1.21 17.61 -0.08
CA PRO A 137 -1.24 16.17 0.15
C PRO A 137 -1.89 15.78 1.49
N VAL A 138 -2.93 16.49 1.87
CA VAL A 138 -3.73 16.27 3.09
C VAL A 138 -5.22 16.35 2.75
N GLY A 139 -6.06 15.76 3.59
CA GLY A 139 -7.49 15.63 3.33
C GLY A 139 -7.80 14.40 2.47
N PHE A 140 -8.81 14.50 1.61
CA PHE A 140 -9.23 13.37 0.78
C PHE A 140 -8.35 13.21 -0.46
N SER A 141 -8.01 11.97 -0.75
CA SER A 141 -7.39 11.53 -1.99
C SER A 141 -8.01 10.22 -2.47
N PHE A 142 -7.97 9.98 -3.76
CA PHE A 142 -8.29 8.70 -4.37
C PHE A 142 -6.99 7.97 -4.69
N PHE A 143 -6.92 6.67 -4.45
CA PHE A 143 -5.76 5.89 -4.82
C PHE A 143 -6.13 4.63 -5.58
N THR A 144 -5.20 4.18 -6.40
CA THR A 144 -5.23 2.87 -7.03
C THR A 144 -3.85 2.23 -6.96
N GLU A 145 -3.81 0.94 -6.76
CA GLU A 145 -2.59 0.20 -6.49
C GLU A 145 -2.68 -1.21 -7.08
N MET A 146 -1.56 -1.70 -7.59
CA MET A 146 -1.40 -3.05 -8.09
C MET A 146 -0.16 -3.66 -7.48
N GLY A 147 -0.21 -4.95 -7.19
CA GLY A 147 0.92 -5.63 -6.60
C GLY A 147 0.84 -7.15 -6.73
N GLY A 148 1.85 -7.79 -6.20
CA GLY A 148 1.92 -9.25 -6.22
C GLY A 148 2.93 -9.78 -5.22
N GLY A 149 2.82 -11.06 -4.92
CA GLY A 149 3.69 -11.74 -3.97
C GLY A 149 3.37 -13.22 -3.90
N GLY A 150 3.76 -13.88 -2.82
CA GLY A 150 3.52 -15.31 -2.65
C GLY A 150 2.05 -15.71 -2.57
N PHE A 151 1.13 -14.75 -2.38
CA PHE A 151 -0.32 -14.97 -2.42
C PHE A 151 -0.97 -14.47 -3.73
N GLY A 152 -0.19 -14.36 -4.79
CA GLY A 152 -0.64 -13.96 -6.12
C GLY A 152 -0.75 -12.45 -6.31
N PHE A 153 -1.34 -12.08 -7.43
CA PHE A 153 -1.60 -10.70 -7.83
C PHE A 153 -2.77 -10.11 -7.03
N HIS A 154 -2.67 -8.83 -6.71
CA HIS A 154 -3.75 -8.06 -6.10
C HIS A 154 -3.84 -6.66 -6.72
N ALA A 155 -5.04 -6.11 -6.70
CA ALA A 155 -5.32 -4.73 -7.06
C ALA A 155 -6.23 -4.10 -6.00
N LYS A 156 -6.01 -2.83 -5.68
CA LYS A 156 -6.81 -2.05 -4.74
C LYS A 156 -7.18 -0.72 -5.37
N SER A 157 -8.37 -0.23 -5.02
CA SER A 157 -8.80 1.10 -5.41
C SER A 157 -9.72 1.66 -4.34
N GLY A 158 -9.47 2.89 -3.91
CA GLY A 158 -10.20 3.43 -2.78
C GLY A 158 -9.90 4.88 -2.45
N LEU A 159 -10.35 5.28 -1.27
CA LEU A 159 -10.17 6.61 -0.72
C LEU A 159 -9.20 6.59 0.45
N ARG A 160 -8.37 7.60 0.53
CA ARG A 160 -7.54 7.94 1.68
C ARG A 160 -7.96 9.26 2.25
N TYR A 161 -8.03 9.34 3.57
CA TYR A 161 -8.15 10.60 4.29
C TYR A 161 -6.88 10.83 5.10
N THR A 162 -6.14 11.89 4.77
CA THR A 162 -4.89 12.24 5.47
C THR A 162 -5.16 13.34 6.49
N ILE A 163 -4.99 12.99 7.76
CA ILE A 163 -5.11 13.91 8.90
C ILE A 163 -3.77 14.65 9.05
N PRO A 164 -3.74 15.99 8.86
CA PRO A 164 -2.48 16.72 8.96
C PRO A 164 -1.93 16.67 10.38
N ILE A 165 -0.64 16.46 10.54
CA ILE A 165 0.09 16.60 11.79
C ILE A 165 0.84 17.94 11.72
N ARG A 166 0.61 18.78 12.75
CA ARG A 166 1.30 20.07 12.94
C ARG A 166 2.61 19.88 13.69
#